data_704c9cb672919fecd3e0a6f4f7744296
#
_entry.id   704c9cb672919fecd3e0a6f4f7744296
#
_cell.length_a   1.000
_cell.length_b   1.000
_cell.length_c   1.000
_cell.angle_alpha   90.00
_cell.angle_beta   90.00
_cell.angle_gamma   90.00
#
_symmetry.space_group_name_H-M   'P 1'
#
loop_
_entity.id
_entity.type
_entity.pdbx_description
1 polymer ?
#
loop_
_entity_poly.entity_id
_entity_poly.type
_entity_poly.pdbx_seq_one_letter_code
_entity_poly.pdbx_strand_id
1 'polypeptide(L)'
;MISFFPSPYPDELWYSVICRYHVHSGNYCAKHTLRQLYGDNFCAPSLMLCGPINTLLAQLPQGFLSAKDVVMQHTFYPYYARFFPTQRKRSTYAYVVNGNPLAVHRMGISQANGNHCSVMRYCPVCYQEDLQLYGEPYWHRSHQLPDMQICTKHRCWLVDTDVTYNSTRQQELFPATFAMQLKKQPAEP
;
A
#
# COMPACT_ATOMS: atom_id res chain seq x y z
N MET A 1 -3.60 -21.17 8.60
CA MET A 1 -2.85 -20.30 9.56
C MET A 1 -1.53 -19.95 8.90
N ILE A 2 -1.20 -18.69 8.80
CA ILE A 2 0.09 -18.22 8.28
C ILE A 2 1.10 -18.23 9.43
N SER A 3 2.33 -18.73 9.16
CA SER A 3 3.37 -18.89 10.17
C SER A 3 4.14 -17.60 10.48
N PHE A 4 4.08 -16.65 9.57
CA PHE A 4 4.77 -15.36 9.67
C PHE A 4 3.94 -14.27 8.99
N PHE A 5 3.91 -13.08 9.56
CA PHE A 5 3.41 -11.88 8.92
C PHE A 5 4.22 -10.66 9.40
N PRO A 6 4.73 -9.79 8.50
CA PRO A 6 5.56 -8.68 8.91
C PRO A 6 4.74 -7.62 9.65
N SER A 7 5.29 -7.09 10.75
CA SER A 7 4.71 -5.90 11.39
C SER A 7 4.81 -4.70 10.44
N PRO A 8 3.73 -3.93 10.28
CA PRO A 8 3.78 -2.72 9.49
C PRO A 8 4.73 -1.69 10.08
N TYR A 9 5.47 -1.00 9.23
CA TYR A 9 6.34 0.12 9.61
C TYR A 9 5.53 1.43 9.73
N PRO A 10 6.07 2.47 10.36
CA PRO A 10 5.41 3.77 10.46
C PRO A 10 5.07 4.35 9.09
N ASP A 11 3.82 4.80 8.89
CA ASP A 11 3.31 5.31 7.60
C ASP A 11 3.47 4.37 6.40
N GLU A 12 3.68 3.08 6.64
CA GLU A 12 3.77 2.08 5.58
C GLU A 12 2.40 1.87 4.93
N LEU A 13 2.36 1.88 3.60
CA LEU A 13 1.15 1.55 2.85
C LEU A 13 0.82 0.06 2.99
N TRP A 14 -0.48 -0.29 3.19
CA TRP A 14 -0.88 -1.69 3.33
C TRP A 14 -0.43 -2.59 2.17
N TYR A 15 -0.47 -2.05 0.97
CA TYR A 15 0.11 -2.69 -0.22
C TYR A 15 1.58 -3.07 -0.01
N SER A 16 2.38 -2.19 0.60
CA SER A 16 3.80 -2.42 0.90
C SER A 16 3.98 -3.59 1.88
N VAL A 17 3.16 -3.65 2.93
CA VAL A 17 3.19 -4.76 3.89
C VAL A 17 2.94 -6.10 3.19
N ILE A 18 1.99 -6.15 2.24
CA ILE A 18 1.71 -7.35 1.46
C ILE A 18 2.88 -7.69 0.51
N CYS A 19 3.52 -6.68 -0.09
CA CYS A 19 4.72 -6.88 -0.90
C CYS A 19 5.88 -7.47 -0.07
N ARG A 20 6.10 -6.96 1.13
CA ARG A 20 7.13 -7.48 2.06
C ARG A 20 6.82 -8.92 2.48
N TYR A 21 5.57 -9.20 2.82
CA TYR A 21 5.14 -10.57 3.07
C TYR A 21 5.43 -11.49 1.87
N HIS A 22 5.14 -11.05 0.64
CA HIS A 22 5.42 -11.81 -0.57
C HIS A 22 6.90 -12.16 -0.70
N VAL A 23 7.78 -11.19 -0.51
CA VAL A 23 9.23 -11.40 -0.58
C VAL A 23 9.71 -12.35 0.51
N HIS A 24 9.34 -12.08 1.76
CA HIS A 24 9.83 -12.86 2.91
C HIS A 24 9.23 -14.27 2.99
N SER A 25 8.05 -14.50 2.41
CA SER A 25 7.46 -15.83 2.34
C SER A 25 8.09 -16.74 1.28
N GLY A 26 8.87 -16.15 0.34
CA GLY A 26 9.45 -16.89 -0.78
C GLY A 26 8.43 -17.40 -1.80
N ASN A 27 7.22 -16.86 -1.80
CA ASN A 27 6.20 -17.23 -2.76
C ASN A 27 6.61 -16.83 -4.18
N TYR A 28 6.47 -17.74 -5.12
CA TYR A 28 6.91 -17.55 -6.51
C TYR A 28 6.02 -16.64 -7.35
N CYS A 29 4.77 -16.40 -6.94
CA CYS A 29 3.87 -15.47 -7.63
C CYS A 29 2.91 -14.76 -6.68
N ALA A 30 2.50 -13.55 -7.06
CA ALA A 30 1.58 -12.72 -6.30
C ALA A 30 0.23 -13.39 -6.04
N LYS A 31 -0.30 -14.13 -7.03
CA LYS A 31 -1.57 -14.86 -6.91
C LYS A 31 -1.53 -15.88 -5.77
N HIS A 32 -0.41 -16.60 -5.62
CA HIS A 32 -0.24 -17.56 -4.52
C HIS A 32 -0.26 -16.84 -3.17
N THR A 33 0.48 -15.75 -3.06
CA THR A 33 0.50 -14.91 -1.85
C THR A 33 -0.89 -14.41 -1.47
N LEU A 34 -1.61 -13.84 -2.44
CA LEU A 34 -2.94 -13.28 -2.18
C LEU A 34 -3.95 -14.36 -1.79
N ARG A 35 -3.89 -15.54 -2.44
CA ARG A 35 -4.73 -16.68 -2.06
C ARG A 35 -4.40 -17.18 -0.65
N GLN A 36 -3.13 -17.21 -0.28
CA GLN A 36 -2.71 -17.59 1.07
C GLN A 36 -3.24 -16.62 2.13
N LEU A 37 -3.22 -15.30 1.85
CA LEU A 37 -3.64 -14.27 2.80
C LEU A 37 -5.16 -14.07 2.86
N TYR A 38 -5.85 -14.19 1.74
CA TYR A 38 -7.26 -13.79 1.60
C TYR A 38 -8.19 -14.92 1.13
N GLY A 39 -7.67 -16.11 0.89
CA GLY A 39 -8.43 -17.19 0.26
C GLY A 39 -8.76 -16.85 -1.20
N ASP A 40 -9.88 -17.35 -1.69
CA ASP A 40 -10.31 -17.05 -3.08
C ASP A 40 -11.02 -15.69 -3.24
N ASN A 41 -11.20 -14.95 -2.14
CA ASN A 41 -11.85 -13.63 -2.12
C ASN A 41 -10.88 -12.45 -2.32
N PHE A 42 -9.65 -12.70 -2.77
CA PHE A 42 -8.71 -11.61 -3.04
C PHE A 42 -9.14 -10.82 -4.28
N CYS A 43 -8.82 -9.53 -4.29
CA CYS A 43 -8.89 -8.68 -5.47
C CYS A 43 -7.49 -8.49 -6.08
N ALA A 44 -7.44 -8.01 -7.32
CA ALA A 44 -6.17 -7.60 -7.92
C ALA A 44 -5.45 -6.61 -6.98
N PRO A 45 -4.13 -6.79 -6.75
CA PRO A 45 -3.40 -5.90 -5.86
C PRO A 45 -3.50 -4.47 -6.35
N SER A 46 -3.87 -3.59 -5.45
CA SER A 46 -3.88 -2.16 -5.71
C SER A 46 -3.39 -1.42 -4.49
N LEU A 47 -2.99 -0.18 -4.64
CA LEU A 47 -2.61 0.65 -3.50
C LEU A 47 -3.73 0.83 -2.48
N MET A 48 -4.96 0.67 -2.92
CA MET A 48 -6.13 0.88 -2.08
C MET A 48 -6.55 -0.38 -1.35
N LEU A 49 -6.51 -1.52 -2.04
CA LEU A 49 -7.05 -2.78 -1.56
C LEU A 49 -6.28 -3.96 -2.18
N CYS A 50 -6.02 -4.97 -1.36
CA CYS A 50 -5.49 -6.26 -1.83
C CYS A 50 -6.45 -7.42 -1.51
N GLY A 51 -7.46 -7.19 -0.67
CA GLY A 51 -8.44 -8.18 -0.23
C GLY A 51 -9.10 -7.81 1.09
N PRO A 52 -9.96 -8.67 1.63
CA PRO A 52 -10.66 -8.44 2.90
C PRO A 52 -9.69 -8.46 4.08
N ILE A 53 -9.53 -7.32 4.75
CA ILE A 53 -8.62 -7.16 5.90
C ILE A 53 -9.00 -8.14 7.02
N ASN A 54 -10.29 -8.30 7.32
CA ASN A 54 -10.76 -9.20 8.38
C ASN A 54 -10.37 -10.66 8.11
N THR A 55 -10.39 -11.11 6.85
CA THR A 55 -9.99 -12.48 6.50
C THR A 55 -8.52 -12.73 6.80
N LEU A 56 -7.67 -11.75 6.52
CA LEU A 56 -6.25 -11.82 6.86
C LEU A 56 -6.05 -11.80 8.38
N LEU A 57 -6.67 -10.84 9.07
CA LEU A 57 -6.51 -10.70 10.51
C LEU A 57 -6.96 -11.94 11.31
N ALA A 58 -7.98 -12.65 10.82
CA ALA A 58 -8.43 -13.91 11.44
C ALA A 58 -7.38 -15.03 11.37
N GLN A 59 -6.35 -14.91 10.53
CA GLN A 59 -5.26 -15.88 10.43
C GLN A 59 -4.05 -15.51 11.30
N LEU A 60 -4.03 -14.28 11.84
CA LEU A 60 -2.96 -13.76 12.68
C LEU A 60 -3.24 -14.00 14.17
N PRO A 61 -2.21 -13.98 15.03
CA PRO A 61 -2.40 -14.04 16.48
C PRO A 61 -3.31 -12.91 16.97
N GLN A 62 -4.14 -13.21 17.97
CA GLN A 62 -5.02 -12.20 18.57
C GLN A 62 -4.19 -11.03 19.12
N GLY A 63 -4.62 -9.81 18.83
CA GLY A 63 -3.96 -8.61 19.30
C GLY A 63 -2.74 -8.16 18.48
N PHE A 64 -2.35 -8.91 17.44
CA PHE A 64 -1.21 -8.52 16.59
C PHE A 64 -1.50 -7.22 15.81
N LEU A 65 -2.67 -7.14 15.18
CA LEU A 65 -3.15 -5.96 14.45
C LEU A 65 -4.67 -5.86 14.58
N SER A 66 -5.21 -4.64 14.57
CA SER A 66 -6.63 -4.41 14.45
C SER A 66 -7.00 -3.90 13.06
N ALA A 67 -8.22 -4.21 12.59
CA ALA A 67 -8.72 -3.66 11.32
C ALA A 67 -8.73 -2.12 11.33
N LYS A 68 -8.97 -1.53 12.50
CA LYS A 68 -8.94 -0.07 12.69
C LYS A 68 -7.54 0.48 12.45
N ASP A 69 -6.50 -0.15 13.01
CA ASP A 69 -5.12 0.31 12.83
C ASP A 69 -4.70 0.20 11.37
N VAL A 70 -4.98 -0.93 10.72
CA VAL A 70 -4.72 -1.12 9.30
C VAL A 70 -5.38 -0.03 8.46
N VAL A 71 -6.70 0.19 8.63
CA VAL A 71 -7.44 1.17 7.83
C VAL A 71 -6.97 2.59 8.11
N MET A 72 -6.74 2.95 9.38
CA MET A 72 -6.40 4.33 9.75
C MET A 72 -4.94 4.69 9.52
N GLN A 73 -4.01 3.74 9.66
CA GLN A 73 -2.58 4.04 9.59
C GLN A 73 -1.95 3.62 8.26
N HIS A 74 -2.52 2.63 7.56
CA HIS A 74 -1.88 1.98 6.42
C HIS A 74 -2.69 2.05 5.11
N THR A 75 -3.84 2.74 5.08
CA THR A 75 -4.63 2.98 3.87
C THR A 75 -4.88 4.47 3.62
N PHE A 76 -5.41 4.80 2.45
CA PHE A 76 -5.80 6.18 2.12
C PHE A 76 -7.17 6.59 2.70
N TYR A 77 -7.87 5.69 3.39
CA TYR A 77 -9.19 5.96 3.94
C TYR A 77 -9.25 7.26 4.76
N PRO A 78 -8.33 7.56 5.72
CA PRO A 78 -8.43 8.76 6.54
C PRO A 78 -8.33 10.05 5.73
N TYR A 79 -7.54 10.04 4.66
CA TYR A 79 -7.36 11.18 3.79
C TYR A 79 -8.66 11.52 3.05
N TYR A 80 -9.27 10.54 2.39
CA TYR A 80 -10.49 10.75 1.61
C TYR A 80 -11.74 10.90 2.48
N ALA A 81 -11.83 10.14 3.57
CA ALA A 81 -13.01 10.15 4.43
C ALA A 81 -13.08 11.35 5.39
N ARG A 82 -12.04 12.21 5.43
CA ARG A 82 -11.94 13.31 6.40
C ARG A 82 -13.21 14.16 6.46
N PHE A 83 -13.75 14.52 5.31
CA PHE A 83 -14.90 15.42 5.18
C PHE A 83 -16.23 14.69 4.93
N PHE A 84 -16.27 13.37 5.01
CA PHE A 84 -17.53 12.64 4.80
C PHE A 84 -18.49 12.78 5.98
N PRO A 85 -19.81 12.81 5.74
CA PRO A 85 -20.81 12.62 6.79
C PRO A 85 -20.58 11.28 7.51
N THR A 86 -20.97 11.21 8.79
CA THR A 86 -20.75 10.06 9.67
C THR A 86 -21.23 8.74 9.07
N GLN A 87 -22.42 8.73 8.45
CA GLN A 87 -22.98 7.53 7.82
C GLN A 87 -22.12 7.06 6.66
N ARG A 88 -21.65 7.99 5.80
CA ARG A 88 -20.77 7.67 4.68
C ARG A 88 -19.40 7.17 5.17
N LYS A 89 -18.85 7.76 6.25
CA LYS A 89 -17.62 7.26 6.89
C LYS A 89 -17.77 5.80 7.29
N ARG A 90 -18.82 5.48 8.05
CA ARG A 90 -19.07 4.11 8.54
C ARG A 90 -19.22 3.11 7.38
N SER A 91 -20.05 3.44 6.39
CA SER A 91 -20.25 2.54 5.25
C SER A 91 -18.96 2.37 4.43
N THR A 92 -18.23 3.45 4.14
CA THR A 92 -16.96 3.37 3.39
C THR A 92 -15.90 2.57 4.17
N TYR A 93 -15.80 2.76 5.49
CA TYR A 93 -14.94 1.96 6.36
C TYR A 93 -15.25 0.46 6.23
N ALA A 94 -16.52 0.08 6.31
CA ALA A 94 -16.94 -1.30 6.16
C ALA A 94 -16.56 -1.87 4.78
N TYR A 95 -16.70 -1.09 3.70
CA TYR A 95 -16.25 -1.51 2.36
C TYR A 95 -14.74 -1.73 2.30
N VAL A 96 -13.94 -0.85 2.91
CA VAL A 96 -12.47 -1.00 2.95
C VAL A 96 -12.08 -2.26 3.72
N VAL A 97 -12.65 -2.48 4.91
CA VAL A 97 -12.34 -3.65 5.74
C VAL A 97 -12.69 -4.96 5.05
N ASN A 98 -13.81 -4.97 4.31
CA ASN A 98 -14.26 -6.15 3.59
C ASN A 98 -13.63 -6.33 2.20
N GLY A 99 -12.68 -5.47 1.82
CA GLY A 99 -12.01 -5.56 0.51
C GLY A 99 -12.93 -5.31 -0.68
N ASN A 100 -14.04 -4.58 -0.47
CA ASN A 100 -15.02 -4.35 -1.52
C ASN A 100 -14.53 -3.30 -2.53
N PRO A 101 -14.45 -3.61 -3.84
CA PRO A 101 -13.99 -2.67 -4.87
C PRO A 101 -14.77 -1.34 -4.90
N LEU A 102 -16.02 -1.32 -4.46
CA LEU A 102 -16.82 -0.09 -4.35
C LEU A 102 -16.27 0.90 -3.33
N ALA A 103 -15.35 0.49 -2.45
CA ALA A 103 -14.66 1.41 -1.53
C ALA A 103 -13.99 2.57 -2.28
N VAL A 104 -13.34 2.27 -3.40
CA VAL A 104 -12.66 3.26 -4.25
C VAL A 104 -13.64 4.32 -4.77
N HIS A 105 -14.75 3.86 -5.35
CA HIS A 105 -15.81 4.77 -5.83
C HIS A 105 -16.43 5.59 -4.71
N ARG A 106 -16.65 4.97 -3.55
CA ARG A 106 -17.21 5.67 -2.38
C ARG A 106 -16.27 6.73 -1.82
N MET A 107 -14.98 6.54 -1.93
CA MET A 107 -13.99 7.57 -1.58
C MET A 107 -13.90 8.70 -2.61
N GLY A 108 -14.57 8.59 -3.74
CA GLY A 108 -14.51 9.61 -4.80
C GLY A 108 -13.25 9.52 -5.66
N ILE A 109 -12.57 8.39 -5.59
CA ILE A 109 -11.38 8.14 -6.41
C ILE A 109 -11.86 7.65 -7.77
N SER A 110 -11.97 8.55 -8.73
CA SER A 110 -12.33 8.22 -10.10
C SER A 110 -11.06 8.02 -10.92
N GLN A 111 -10.95 6.90 -11.59
CA GLN A 111 -9.88 6.68 -12.57
C GLN A 111 -9.97 7.64 -13.78
N ALA A 112 -11.14 8.24 -13.99
CA ALA A 112 -11.39 9.15 -15.10
C ALA A 112 -10.81 10.56 -14.89
N ASN A 113 -10.50 10.95 -13.67
CA ASN A 113 -10.12 12.34 -13.37
C ASN A 113 -8.61 12.61 -13.47
N GLY A 114 -7.83 11.84 -14.22
CA GLY A 114 -6.48 12.21 -14.68
C GLY A 114 -5.43 12.65 -13.62
N ASN A 115 -5.86 13.02 -12.43
CA ASN A 115 -5.03 13.63 -11.38
C ASN A 115 -4.45 12.62 -10.37
N HIS A 116 -4.59 11.33 -10.62
CA HIS A 116 -3.90 10.35 -9.78
C HIS A 116 -2.51 10.12 -10.36
N CYS A 117 -1.51 10.29 -9.53
CA CYS A 117 -0.17 9.86 -9.86
C CYS A 117 -0.24 8.41 -10.36
N SER A 118 0.10 8.20 -11.62
CA SER A 118 0.05 6.87 -12.23
C SER A 118 1.22 5.98 -11.81
N VAL A 119 2.23 6.56 -11.13
CA VAL A 119 3.46 5.88 -10.72
C VAL A 119 3.68 5.95 -9.21
N MET A 120 4.38 4.95 -8.66
CA MET A 120 4.83 4.96 -7.27
C MET A 120 5.97 5.96 -7.07
N ARG A 121 5.97 6.63 -5.92
CA ARG A 121 6.97 7.65 -5.57
C ARG A 121 7.66 7.32 -4.27
N TYR A 122 8.90 7.78 -4.13
CA TYR A 122 9.65 7.66 -2.91
C TYR A 122 10.50 8.90 -2.64
N CYS A 123 10.88 9.09 -1.39
CA CYS A 123 11.86 10.09 -0.96
C CYS A 123 13.22 9.42 -0.87
N PRO A 124 14.28 9.93 -1.54
CA PRO A 124 15.62 9.34 -1.46
C PRO A 124 16.19 9.29 -0.04
N VAL A 125 15.84 10.28 0.79
CA VAL A 125 16.32 10.33 2.18
C VAL A 125 15.58 9.31 3.05
N CYS A 126 14.24 9.20 2.92
CA CYS A 126 13.48 8.13 3.59
C CYS A 126 14.02 6.75 3.20
N TYR A 127 14.33 6.53 1.92
CA TYR A 127 14.90 5.27 1.44
C TYR A 127 16.18 4.88 2.19
N GLN A 128 17.09 5.83 2.41
CA GLN A 128 18.33 5.57 3.14
C GLN A 128 18.07 5.32 4.63
N GLU A 129 17.18 6.09 5.24
CA GLU A 129 16.78 5.89 6.64
C GLU A 129 16.12 4.53 6.85
N ASP A 130 15.23 4.13 5.96
CA ASP A 130 14.53 2.84 6.03
C ASP A 130 15.53 1.68 5.97
N LEU A 131 16.51 1.75 5.05
CA LEU A 131 17.60 0.78 4.98
C LEU A 131 18.43 0.71 6.26
N GLN A 132 18.71 1.84 6.88
CA GLN A 132 19.49 1.88 8.12
C GLN A 132 18.70 1.37 9.32
N LEU A 133 17.40 1.70 9.40
CA LEU A 133 16.58 1.36 10.57
C LEU A 133 15.97 -0.05 10.49
N TYR A 134 15.58 -0.46 9.30
CA TYR A 134 14.80 -1.69 9.10
C TYR A 134 15.48 -2.72 8.21
N GLY A 135 16.58 -2.36 7.54
CA GLY A 135 17.28 -3.23 6.59
C GLY A 135 16.62 -3.33 5.22
N GLU A 136 15.46 -2.73 5.03
CA GLU A 136 14.71 -2.73 3.77
C GLU A 136 13.89 -1.45 3.58
N PRO A 137 13.75 -0.91 2.35
CA PRO A 137 12.87 0.19 2.07
C PRO A 137 11.43 -0.28 1.94
N TYR A 138 10.49 0.63 2.15
CA TYR A 138 9.07 0.36 1.98
C TYR A 138 8.33 1.54 1.34
N TRP A 139 7.10 1.27 0.84
CA TRP A 139 6.28 2.32 0.27
C TRP A 139 5.57 3.11 1.36
N HIS A 140 6.01 4.36 1.55
CA HIS A 140 5.35 5.29 2.46
C HIS A 140 4.00 5.72 1.89
N ARG A 141 2.95 5.65 2.72
CA ARG A 141 1.59 6.04 2.34
C ARG A 141 1.51 7.52 1.96
N SER A 142 2.14 8.39 2.74
CA SER A 142 2.15 9.83 2.52
C SER A 142 2.75 10.22 1.17
N HIS A 143 3.73 9.48 0.66
CA HIS A 143 4.34 9.72 -0.65
C HIS A 143 3.41 9.40 -1.82
N GLN A 144 2.41 8.55 -1.62
CA GLN A 144 1.48 8.11 -2.66
C GLN A 144 0.18 8.91 -2.68
N LEU A 145 0.02 9.90 -1.80
CA LEU A 145 -1.15 10.76 -1.81
C LEU A 145 -1.23 11.56 -3.11
N PRO A 146 -2.43 11.81 -3.64
CA PRO A 146 -2.62 12.67 -4.82
C PRO A 146 -1.91 14.01 -4.63
N ASP A 147 -1.33 14.51 -5.72
CA ASP A 147 -0.65 15.82 -5.78
C ASP A 147 0.53 16.02 -4.81
N MET A 148 0.90 14.99 -4.05
CA MET A 148 2.07 15.05 -3.18
C MET A 148 3.35 14.94 -4.02
N GLN A 149 4.11 16.01 -4.07
CA GLN A 149 5.38 16.08 -4.81
C GLN A 149 6.59 16.20 -3.90
N ILE A 150 6.37 16.56 -2.64
CA ILE A 150 7.45 16.84 -1.67
C ILE A 150 7.27 15.94 -0.45
N CYS A 151 8.35 15.32 0.00
CA CYS A 151 8.38 14.60 1.27
C CYS A 151 8.17 15.58 2.43
N THR A 152 7.13 15.35 3.23
CA THR A 152 6.79 16.24 4.36
C THR A 152 7.82 16.17 5.49
N LYS A 153 8.56 15.04 5.61
CA LYS A 153 9.61 14.84 6.61
C LYS A 153 10.91 15.54 6.20
N HIS A 154 11.37 15.33 4.97
CA HIS A 154 12.68 15.77 4.49
C HIS A 154 12.65 17.02 3.61
N ARG A 155 11.46 17.50 3.23
CA ARG A 155 11.25 18.69 2.40
C ARG A 155 11.99 18.65 1.05
N CYS A 156 12.22 17.45 0.52
CA CYS A 156 12.82 17.22 -0.78
C CYS A 156 11.78 16.67 -1.76
N TRP A 157 12.04 16.79 -3.04
CA TRP A 157 11.18 16.25 -4.10
C TRP A 157 11.10 14.73 -4.02
N LEU A 158 9.90 14.21 -4.22
CA LEU A 158 9.69 12.79 -4.40
C LEU A 158 10.17 12.38 -5.80
N VAL A 159 10.73 11.19 -5.89
CA VAL A 159 11.20 10.60 -7.15
C VAL A 159 10.17 9.61 -7.66
N ASP A 160 9.78 9.75 -8.92
CA ASP A 160 8.92 8.81 -9.61
C ASP A 160 9.68 7.52 -9.94
N THR A 161 9.00 6.39 -9.78
CA THR A 161 9.52 5.08 -10.20
C THR A 161 8.84 4.64 -11.50
N ASP A 162 9.28 3.51 -12.05
CA ASP A 162 8.65 2.89 -13.23
C ASP A 162 7.46 1.98 -12.87
N VAL A 163 7.13 1.88 -11.56
CA VAL A 163 6.00 1.10 -11.07
C VAL A 163 4.72 1.92 -11.22
N THR A 164 3.82 1.42 -12.06
CA THR A 164 2.52 2.07 -12.31
C THR A 164 1.39 1.36 -11.61
N TYR A 165 0.38 2.11 -11.14
CA TYR A 165 -0.82 1.57 -10.49
C TYR A 165 -1.81 0.92 -11.46
N ASN A 166 -1.80 1.36 -12.70
CA ASN A 166 -2.79 1.02 -13.72
C ASN A 166 -2.22 0.13 -14.81
N SER A 167 -1.11 -0.56 -14.55
CA SER A 167 -0.58 -1.49 -15.55
C SER A 167 -1.55 -2.66 -15.72
N THR A 168 -1.70 -3.13 -16.94
CA THR A 168 -2.37 -4.41 -17.27
C THR A 168 -1.74 -5.61 -16.55
N ARG A 169 -0.61 -5.40 -15.87
CA ARG A 169 0.08 -6.32 -14.96
C ARG A 169 -0.43 -6.24 -13.51
N GLN A 170 -1.69 -5.89 -13.29
CA GLN A 170 -2.34 -5.77 -11.97
C GLN A 170 -2.31 -7.06 -11.11
N GLN A 171 -1.65 -8.11 -11.58
CA GLN A 171 -1.47 -9.36 -10.83
C GLN A 171 -0.08 -9.46 -10.16
N GLU A 172 0.77 -8.47 -10.31
CA GLU A 172 2.12 -8.46 -9.74
C GLU A 172 2.18 -7.59 -8.48
N LEU A 173 2.97 -8.01 -7.53
CA LEU A 173 3.35 -7.24 -6.34
C LEU A 173 4.72 -6.63 -6.60
N PHE A 174 4.84 -5.32 -6.47
CA PHE A 174 6.08 -4.57 -6.67
C PHE A 174 6.65 -4.09 -5.34
N PRO A 175 7.54 -4.85 -4.70
CA PRO A 175 8.22 -4.42 -3.49
C PRO A 175 9.06 -3.17 -3.73
N ALA A 176 9.13 -2.29 -2.74
CA ALA A 176 9.95 -1.08 -2.80
C ALA A 176 11.43 -1.40 -3.08
N THR A 177 11.92 -2.49 -2.53
CA THR A 177 13.29 -2.98 -2.70
C THR A 177 13.68 -3.13 -4.17
N PHE A 178 12.80 -3.67 -5.01
CA PHE A 178 13.10 -3.84 -6.44
C PHE A 178 12.86 -2.58 -7.25
N ALA A 179 11.78 -1.86 -6.95
CA ALA A 179 11.38 -0.69 -7.73
C ALA A 179 12.33 0.51 -7.56
N MET A 180 12.90 0.67 -6.37
CA MET A 180 13.82 1.79 -6.08
C MET A 180 15.24 1.53 -6.56
N GLN A 181 15.62 0.28 -6.83
CA GLN A 181 16.94 -0.06 -7.38
C GLN A 181 17.06 0.19 -8.90
N LEU A 182 15.93 0.29 -9.61
CA LEU A 182 15.90 0.39 -11.06
C LEU A 182 16.29 1.79 -11.59
N LYS A 183 16.20 2.83 -10.79
CA LYS A 183 16.74 4.15 -11.17
C LYS A 183 18.17 4.29 -10.66
N LYS A 184 19.14 3.92 -11.50
CA LYS A 184 20.49 4.49 -11.39
C LYS A 184 20.34 6.00 -11.45
N GLN A 185 20.93 6.71 -10.47
CA GLN A 185 21.02 8.16 -10.51
C GLN A 185 21.43 8.62 -11.91
N PRO A 186 20.78 9.65 -12.48
CA PRO A 186 21.34 10.29 -13.63
C PRO A 186 22.76 10.75 -13.22
N ALA A 187 23.74 10.42 -14.05
CA ALA A 187 25.10 10.94 -13.89
C ALA A 187 24.99 12.45 -13.74
N GLU A 188 25.54 12.99 -12.67
CA GLU A 188 25.68 14.44 -12.52
C GLU A 188 26.41 14.99 -13.74
N PRO A 189 26.00 16.17 -14.23
CA PRO A 189 26.61 16.80 -15.39
C PRO A 189 28.05 17.22 -15.15
#